data_d227cbccee416027938bfb7b1c1b4b80
#
_entry.id   d227cbccee416027938bfb7b1c1b4b80
#
_cell.length_a   1.000
_cell.length_b   1.000
_cell.length_c   1.000
_cell.angle_alpha   90.00
_cell.angle_beta   90.00
_cell.angle_gamma   90.00
#
_symmetry.space_group_name_H-M   'P 1'
#
loop_
_entity.id
_entity.type
_entity.pdbx_description
1 polymer ?
#
loop_
_entity_poly.entity_id
_entity_poly.type
_entity_poly.pdbx_seq_one_letter_code
_entity_poly.pdbx_strand_id
1 'polypeptide(L)'
;MRPRLAASTLDRAVVLAHASPMLHATCWYLLAAIAEIGGCYAFFAWLLLGRSFFWTLPGLGSLVVFAWALTRVEADAAGRIFAAYGGIYIIASLCWLWLVEGKTPDRFDLAGAALCLAGSGVILLAPRA
;
A
#
# COMPACT_ATOMS: atom_id res chain seq x y z
N MET A 1 -1.05 33.58 33.98
CA MET A 1 -2.03 33.02 33.05
C MET A 1 -1.38 32.98 31.65
N ARG A 2 -0.70 31.91 31.25
CA ARG A 2 -0.28 31.54 29.86
C ARG A 2 0.66 30.30 29.80
N PRO A 3 0.20 29.07 30.10
CA PRO A 3 0.96 27.88 29.68
C PRO A 3 0.23 26.99 28.63
N ARG A 4 -1.06 27.28 28.30
CA ARG A 4 -1.82 26.35 27.40
C ARG A 4 -1.51 26.48 25.90
N LEU A 5 -1.00 27.61 25.44
CA LEU A 5 -0.69 27.81 24.01
C LEU A 5 0.63 27.13 23.58
N ALA A 6 1.61 27.04 24.48
CA ALA A 6 2.88 26.40 24.19
C ALA A 6 2.77 24.87 24.10
N ALA A 7 1.93 24.25 24.92
CA ALA A 7 1.65 22.81 24.86
C ALA A 7 0.99 22.42 23.54
N SER A 8 0.05 23.22 23.02
CA SER A 8 -0.66 22.92 21.76
C SER A 8 0.24 23.04 20.52
N THR A 9 1.24 23.91 20.52
CA THR A 9 2.21 24.05 19.44
C THR A 9 3.25 22.95 19.45
N LEU A 10 3.70 22.51 20.62
CA LEU A 10 4.60 21.36 20.77
C LEU A 10 3.91 20.06 20.40
N ASP A 11 2.66 19.84 20.82
CA ASP A 11 1.88 18.66 20.42
C ASP A 11 1.66 18.60 18.90
N ARG A 12 1.36 19.74 18.27
CA ARG A 12 1.23 19.81 16.80
C ARG A 12 2.55 19.51 16.09
N ALA A 13 3.66 20.05 16.60
CA ALA A 13 4.98 19.79 16.02
C ALA A 13 5.39 18.32 16.14
N VAL A 14 5.10 17.68 17.28
CA VAL A 14 5.34 16.24 17.50
C VAL A 14 4.46 15.39 16.56
N VAL A 15 3.19 15.71 16.43
CA VAL A 15 2.27 15.02 15.51
C VAL A 15 2.72 15.17 14.05
N LEU A 16 3.14 16.36 13.64
CA LEU A 16 3.65 16.60 12.28
C LEU A 16 4.99 15.90 12.02
N ALA A 17 5.87 15.84 13.02
CA ALA A 17 7.14 15.14 12.92
C ALA A 17 6.96 13.61 12.78
N HIS A 18 5.91 13.02 13.38
CA HIS A 18 5.57 11.61 13.20
C HIS A 18 4.75 11.34 11.93
N ALA A 19 4.00 12.32 11.43
CA ALA A 19 3.19 12.16 10.23
C ALA A 19 4.02 12.10 8.94
N SER A 20 5.17 12.79 8.88
CA SER A 20 5.98 12.86 7.67
C SER A 20 6.58 11.50 7.25
N PRO A 21 7.19 10.68 8.13
CA PRO A 21 7.71 9.38 7.76
C PRO A 21 6.59 8.37 7.42
N MET A 22 5.44 8.44 8.10
CA MET A 22 4.29 7.59 7.77
C MET A 22 3.69 7.93 6.41
N LEU A 23 3.57 9.22 6.09
CA LEU A 23 3.08 9.66 4.78
C LEU A 23 4.04 9.23 3.67
N HIS A 24 5.35 9.36 3.88
CA HIS A 24 6.38 8.92 2.95
C HIS A 24 6.29 7.40 2.68
N ALA A 25 6.20 6.59 3.73
CA ALA A 25 6.04 5.14 3.60
C ALA A 25 4.75 4.77 2.85
N THR A 26 3.63 5.44 3.17
CA THR A 26 2.34 5.21 2.50
C THR A 26 2.42 5.52 1.00
N CYS A 27 3.08 6.60 0.60
CA CYS A 27 3.28 6.93 -0.82
C CYS A 27 4.05 5.83 -1.57
N TRP A 28 5.12 5.28 -0.95
CA TRP A 28 5.87 4.18 -1.54
C TRP A 28 5.06 2.90 -1.63
N TYR A 29 4.26 2.58 -0.62
CA TYR A 29 3.36 1.43 -0.66
C TYR A 29 2.27 1.57 -1.74
N LEU A 30 1.70 2.77 -1.93
CA LEU A 30 0.73 3.01 -3.00
C LEU A 30 1.36 2.89 -4.38
N LEU A 31 2.57 3.44 -4.57
CA LEU A 31 3.31 3.26 -5.81
C LEU A 31 3.61 1.79 -6.08
N ALA A 32 4.07 1.06 -5.06
CA ALA A 32 4.33 -0.37 -5.14
C ALA A 32 3.06 -1.15 -5.54
N ALA A 33 1.92 -0.87 -4.91
CA ALA A 33 0.65 -1.53 -5.21
C ALA A 33 0.18 -1.29 -6.65
N ILE A 34 0.22 -0.06 -7.11
CA ILE A 34 -0.15 0.28 -8.51
C ILE A 34 0.79 -0.42 -9.50
N ALA A 35 2.09 -0.41 -9.22
CA ALA A 35 3.09 -1.02 -10.08
C ALA A 35 2.96 -2.56 -10.12
N GLU A 36 2.70 -3.21 -8.99
CA GLU A 36 2.50 -4.66 -8.92
C GLU A 36 1.21 -5.07 -9.62
N ILE A 37 0.10 -4.44 -9.29
CA ILE A 37 -1.21 -4.77 -9.88
C ILE A 37 -1.16 -4.54 -11.40
N GLY A 38 -0.65 -3.39 -11.85
CA GLY A 38 -0.52 -3.10 -13.27
C GLY A 38 0.40 -4.07 -13.99
N GLY A 39 1.53 -4.44 -13.38
CA GLY A 39 2.45 -5.44 -13.92
C GLY A 39 1.83 -6.82 -14.02
N CYS A 40 1.23 -7.31 -12.94
CA CYS A 40 0.53 -8.60 -12.94
C CYS A 40 -0.67 -8.61 -13.89
N TYR A 41 -1.42 -7.51 -13.98
CA TYR A 41 -2.55 -7.40 -14.89
C TYR A 41 -2.12 -7.45 -16.37
N ALA A 42 -0.94 -6.96 -16.72
CA ALA A 42 -0.40 -7.09 -18.08
C ALA A 42 -0.21 -8.56 -18.48
N PHE A 43 0.28 -9.40 -17.57
CA PHE A 43 0.38 -10.86 -17.79
C PHE A 43 -1.01 -11.53 -17.81
N PHE A 44 -1.89 -11.15 -16.92
CA PHE A 44 -3.28 -11.63 -16.91
C PHE A 44 -3.97 -11.30 -18.25
N ALA A 45 -3.81 -10.08 -18.75
CA ALA A 45 -4.39 -9.64 -20.00
C ALA A 45 -3.86 -10.44 -21.19
N TRP A 46 -2.56 -10.75 -21.21
CA TRP A 46 -1.97 -11.59 -22.25
C TRP A 46 -2.50 -13.03 -22.16
N LEU A 47 -2.39 -13.68 -21.00
CA LEU A 47 -2.66 -15.11 -20.85
C LEU A 47 -4.14 -15.47 -20.86
N LEU A 48 -4.99 -14.62 -20.31
CA LEU A 48 -6.41 -14.92 -20.08
C LEU A 48 -7.37 -14.07 -20.91
N LEU A 49 -6.99 -12.84 -21.29
CA LEU A 49 -7.83 -11.96 -22.10
C LEU A 49 -7.44 -11.91 -23.57
N GLY A 50 -6.47 -12.74 -23.99
CA GLY A 50 -6.02 -12.83 -25.39
C GLY A 50 -5.36 -11.56 -25.93
N ARG A 51 -4.83 -10.70 -25.05
CA ARG A 51 -4.09 -9.49 -25.46
C ARG A 51 -2.70 -9.87 -25.98
N SER A 52 -2.08 -8.92 -26.69
CA SER A 52 -0.75 -9.12 -27.28
C SER A 52 0.31 -9.39 -26.21
N PHE A 53 1.24 -10.31 -26.49
CA PHE A 53 2.42 -10.57 -25.68
C PHE A 53 3.23 -9.29 -25.35
N PHE A 54 3.25 -8.32 -26.25
CA PHE A 54 3.98 -7.07 -26.05
C PHE A 54 3.55 -6.28 -24.82
N TRP A 55 2.35 -6.55 -24.26
CA TRP A 55 1.91 -5.98 -22.98
C TRP A 55 2.76 -6.45 -21.79
N THR A 56 3.39 -7.62 -21.89
CA THR A 56 4.24 -8.14 -20.83
C THR A 56 5.53 -7.35 -20.64
N LEU A 57 6.02 -6.65 -21.66
CA LEU A 57 7.24 -5.84 -21.57
C LEU A 57 7.09 -4.66 -20.59
N PRO A 58 6.12 -3.75 -20.76
CA PRO A 58 5.88 -2.72 -19.75
C PRO A 58 5.41 -3.33 -18.43
N GLY A 59 4.71 -4.46 -18.44
CA GLY A 59 4.33 -5.20 -17.24
C GLY A 59 5.53 -5.63 -16.41
N LEU A 60 6.56 -6.18 -17.03
CA LEU A 60 7.79 -6.57 -16.36
C LEU A 60 8.53 -5.35 -15.78
N GLY A 61 8.61 -4.26 -16.54
CA GLY A 61 9.16 -2.99 -16.05
C GLY A 61 8.43 -2.47 -14.82
N SER A 62 7.09 -2.58 -14.81
CA SER A 62 6.25 -2.22 -13.67
C SER A 62 6.56 -3.07 -12.43
N LEU A 63 6.77 -4.37 -12.57
CA LEU A 63 7.16 -5.26 -11.47
C LEU A 63 8.55 -4.91 -10.90
N VAL A 64 9.48 -4.46 -11.74
CA VAL A 64 10.78 -3.95 -11.27
C VAL A 64 10.60 -2.68 -10.44
N VAL A 65 9.74 -1.74 -10.88
CA VAL A 65 9.40 -0.53 -10.13
C VAL A 65 8.75 -0.91 -8.79
N PHE A 66 7.86 -1.88 -8.76
CA PHE A 66 7.26 -2.42 -7.54
C PHE A 66 8.33 -2.89 -6.54
N ALA A 67 9.22 -3.78 -6.97
CA ALA A 67 10.27 -4.31 -6.10
C ALA A 67 11.19 -3.20 -5.58
N TRP A 68 11.55 -2.25 -6.43
CA TRP A 68 12.37 -1.10 -6.05
C TRP A 68 11.65 -0.18 -5.06
N ALA A 69 10.36 0.10 -5.27
CA ALA A 69 9.58 0.98 -4.38
C ALA A 69 9.53 0.45 -2.95
N LEU A 70 9.42 -0.86 -2.75
CA LEU A 70 9.44 -1.48 -1.42
C LEU A 70 10.78 -1.29 -0.70
N THR A 71 11.89 -1.14 -1.42
CA THR A 71 13.19 -0.85 -0.80
C THR A 71 13.32 0.56 -0.27
N ARG A 72 12.35 1.44 -0.57
CA ARG A 72 12.34 2.83 -0.11
C ARG A 72 11.61 3.03 1.22
N VAL A 73 10.98 1.98 1.73
CA VAL A 73 10.32 2.01 3.04
C VAL A 73 11.33 1.61 4.10
N GLU A 74 11.50 2.44 5.12
CA GLU A 74 12.39 2.18 6.23
C GLU A 74 11.72 1.22 7.22
N ALA A 75 12.36 0.08 7.48
CA ALA A 75 11.99 -0.86 8.52
C ALA A 75 13.20 -1.73 8.90
N ASP A 76 13.14 -2.27 10.10
CA ASP A 76 14.18 -3.14 10.67
C ASP A 76 14.21 -4.56 10.06
N ALA A 77 13.16 -4.94 9.34
CA ALA A 77 13.07 -6.24 8.67
C ALA A 77 12.17 -6.18 7.43
N ALA A 78 12.63 -6.74 6.31
CA ALA A 78 11.87 -6.79 5.05
C ALA A 78 10.50 -7.46 5.20
N GLY A 79 10.39 -8.51 6.01
CA GLY A 79 9.12 -9.19 6.27
C GLY A 79 8.05 -8.29 6.89
N ARG A 80 8.42 -7.30 7.67
CA ARG A 80 7.48 -6.30 8.22
C ARG A 80 7.03 -5.31 7.17
N ILE A 81 7.92 -4.89 6.28
CA ILE A 81 7.56 -4.07 5.12
C ILE A 81 6.49 -4.79 4.29
N PHE A 82 6.71 -6.08 3.98
CA PHE A 82 5.78 -6.86 3.17
C PHE A 82 4.44 -7.10 3.86
N ALA A 83 4.43 -7.35 5.18
CA ALA A 83 3.21 -7.50 5.94
C ALA A 83 2.38 -6.20 6.02
N ALA A 84 3.04 -5.06 6.21
CA ALA A 84 2.39 -3.76 6.19
C ALA A 84 1.85 -3.41 4.80
N TYR A 85 2.62 -3.69 3.77
CA TYR A 85 2.24 -3.53 2.38
C TYR A 85 0.98 -4.32 2.03
N GLY A 86 0.85 -5.56 2.54
CA GLY A 86 -0.30 -6.43 2.27
C GLY A 86 -1.65 -5.78 2.55
N GLY A 87 -1.77 -4.99 3.61
CA GLY A 87 -3.00 -4.25 3.92
C GLY A 87 -3.34 -3.19 2.87
N ILE A 88 -2.35 -2.42 2.43
CA ILE A 88 -2.52 -1.40 1.39
C ILE A 88 -2.82 -2.05 0.03
N TYR A 89 -2.14 -3.16 -0.27
CA TYR A 89 -2.35 -3.93 -1.49
C TYR A 89 -3.81 -4.38 -1.64
N ILE A 90 -4.42 -4.87 -0.58
CA ILE A 90 -5.84 -5.31 -0.61
C ILE A 90 -6.77 -4.17 -0.98
N ILE A 91 -6.60 -2.98 -0.38
CA ILE A 91 -7.40 -1.80 -0.75
C ILE A 91 -7.17 -1.43 -2.22
N ALA A 92 -5.92 -1.36 -2.65
CA ALA A 92 -5.57 -1.03 -4.02
C ALA A 92 -6.17 -2.04 -5.02
N SER A 93 -6.19 -3.34 -4.66
CA SER A 93 -6.79 -4.39 -5.48
C SER A 93 -8.31 -4.24 -5.62
N LEU A 94 -9.02 -3.89 -4.55
CA LEU A 94 -10.45 -3.63 -4.62
C LEU A 94 -10.77 -2.35 -5.40
N CYS A 95 -9.93 -1.32 -5.28
CA CYS A 95 -10.03 -0.12 -6.12
C CYS A 95 -9.81 -0.47 -7.60
N TRP A 96 -8.85 -1.31 -7.92
CA TRP A 96 -8.58 -1.80 -9.27
C TRP A 96 -9.78 -2.56 -9.84
N LEU A 97 -10.32 -3.52 -9.06
CA LEU A 97 -11.51 -4.28 -9.40
C LEU A 97 -12.66 -3.34 -9.81
N TRP A 98 -12.85 -2.28 -9.04
CA TRP A 98 -13.92 -1.32 -9.30
C TRP A 98 -13.63 -0.38 -10.47
N LEU A 99 -12.46 0.25 -10.49
CA LEU A 99 -12.14 1.33 -11.43
C LEU A 99 -11.67 0.82 -12.80
N VAL A 100 -10.97 -0.32 -12.84
CA VAL A 100 -10.38 -0.85 -14.09
C VAL A 100 -11.22 -2.00 -14.65
N GLU A 101 -11.69 -2.91 -13.80
CA GLU A 101 -12.46 -4.07 -14.25
C GLU A 101 -13.97 -3.83 -14.24
N GLY A 102 -14.44 -2.69 -13.70
CA GLY A 102 -15.84 -2.30 -13.68
C GLY A 102 -16.72 -3.16 -12.76
N LYS A 103 -16.12 -3.93 -11.84
CA LYS A 103 -16.83 -4.79 -10.88
C LYS A 103 -16.87 -4.12 -9.52
N THR A 104 -18.06 -3.95 -8.96
CA THR A 104 -18.25 -3.36 -7.64
C THR A 104 -17.87 -4.37 -6.55
N PRO A 105 -16.98 -4.03 -5.61
CA PRO A 105 -16.69 -4.87 -4.45
C PRO A 105 -17.96 -5.20 -3.65
N ASP A 106 -18.13 -6.44 -3.28
CA ASP A 106 -19.26 -6.89 -2.49
C ASP A 106 -18.98 -6.86 -0.97
N ARG A 107 -19.98 -7.27 -0.17
CA ARG A 107 -19.87 -7.30 1.29
C ARG A 107 -18.77 -8.23 1.81
N PHE A 108 -18.44 -9.29 1.07
CA PHE A 108 -17.41 -10.25 1.45
C PHE A 108 -16.02 -9.70 1.12
N ASP A 109 -15.89 -8.99 0.00
CA ASP A 109 -14.67 -8.25 -0.35
C ASP A 109 -14.34 -7.22 0.73
N LEU A 110 -15.35 -6.44 1.15
CA LEU A 110 -15.17 -5.42 2.19
C LEU A 110 -14.86 -6.02 3.56
N ALA A 111 -15.53 -7.12 3.93
CA ALA A 111 -15.26 -7.81 5.19
C ALA A 111 -13.85 -8.42 5.21
N GLY A 112 -13.45 -9.07 4.12
CA GLY A 112 -12.10 -9.62 3.97
C GLY A 112 -11.02 -8.53 4.03
N ALA A 113 -11.23 -7.42 3.33
CA ALA A 113 -10.34 -6.27 3.38
C ALA A 113 -10.20 -5.70 4.79
N ALA A 114 -11.31 -5.56 5.54
CA ALA A 114 -11.29 -5.07 6.91
C ALA A 114 -10.46 -5.97 7.84
N LEU A 115 -10.59 -7.30 7.72
CA LEU A 115 -9.80 -8.27 8.48
C LEU A 115 -8.30 -8.18 8.14
N CYS A 116 -7.96 -8.06 6.86
CA CYS A 116 -6.57 -7.93 6.41
C CYS A 116 -5.93 -6.63 6.91
N LEU A 117 -6.68 -5.52 6.87
CA LEU A 117 -6.23 -4.23 7.41
C LEU A 117 -6.01 -4.29 8.91
N ALA A 118 -6.92 -4.92 9.65
CA ALA A 118 -6.78 -5.11 11.09
C ALA A 118 -5.52 -5.95 11.40
N GLY A 119 -5.31 -7.05 10.68
CA GLY A 119 -4.11 -7.90 10.82
C GLY A 119 -2.81 -7.14 10.52
N SER A 120 -2.77 -6.41 9.40
CA SER A 120 -1.61 -5.59 9.03
C SER A 120 -1.35 -4.48 10.07
N GLY A 121 -2.42 -3.87 10.59
CA GLY A 121 -2.33 -2.86 11.65
C GLY A 121 -1.73 -3.42 12.94
N VAL A 122 -2.11 -4.62 13.35
CA VAL A 122 -1.53 -5.30 14.51
C VAL A 122 -0.03 -5.54 14.30
N ILE A 123 0.38 -5.98 13.10
CA ILE A 123 1.80 -6.22 12.80
C ILE A 123 2.61 -4.93 12.86
N LEU A 124 2.06 -3.83 12.33
CA LEU A 124 2.73 -2.53 12.28
C LEU A 124 2.83 -1.84 13.64
N LEU A 125 1.73 -1.85 14.39
CA LEU A 125 1.54 -1.01 15.57
C LEU A 125 1.89 -1.72 16.89
N ALA A 126 2.12 -3.05 16.86
CA ALA A 126 2.44 -3.80 18.06
C ALA A 126 3.74 -3.28 18.69
N PRO A 127 3.75 -2.91 19.98
CA PRO A 127 4.97 -2.56 20.69
C PRO A 127 5.89 -3.78 20.74
N ARG A 128 7.15 -3.56 20.38
CA ARG A 128 8.16 -4.62 20.37
C ARG A 128 9.29 -4.27 21.31
N ALA A 129 9.61 -5.19 22.17
CA ALA A 129 10.81 -5.11 23.01
C ALA A 129 12.06 -5.37 22.19
#